data_0af3ecce24cb1d697661486fae82f221
#
_entry.id   0af3ecce24cb1d697661486fae82f221
#
_cell.length_a   1.000
_cell.length_b   1.000
_cell.length_c   1.000
_cell.angle_alpha   90.00
_cell.angle_beta   90.00
_cell.angle_gamma   90.00
#
_symmetry.space_group_name_H-M   'P 1'
#
loop_
_entity.id
_entity.type
_entity.pdbx_description
1 polymer ?
#
loop_
_entity_poly.entity_id
_entity_poly.type
_entity_poly.pdbx_seq_one_letter_code
_entity_poly.pdbx_strand_id
1 'polypeptide(L)'
;MHNFDRAASIYDSTRSLPDSVMNAVVDAISAELRGSRLVLDAGVGTGRFAGPLRNRGLAVVGLDVSRAMLSEARRKSAADLVRGELLTMPFVNGAFDSCLMIHVLHLVESPTRLLSEIGRVCKSKVLSLAESSDYISVRENYIRLLTQAGYSWGDLSEQKLTTIVAPTLLKEVISYPVVRKADDDIEYFRNRMSAVTWDVPAEVHERIIRELSSSLGGRVFSFRTTVRLAKWSAVQLRDADLGSAR
;
A
#
# COMPACT_ATOMS: atom_id res chain seq x y z
N MET A 1 5.93 0.76 13.80
CA MET A 1 5.38 1.25 12.50
C MET A 1 6.33 2.26 11.90
N HIS A 2 6.66 2.13 10.62
CA HIS A 2 7.60 3.05 9.94
C HIS A 2 7.01 4.46 9.82
N ASN A 3 7.82 5.46 10.16
CA ASN A 3 7.40 6.87 10.05
C ASN A 3 7.71 7.41 8.66
N PHE A 4 6.68 7.69 7.88
CA PHE A 4 6.77 8.23 6.53
C PHE A 4 6.97 9.75 6.45
N ASP A 5 7.21 10.45 7.57
CA ASP A 5 7.40 11.90 7.57
C ASP A 5 8.49 12.38 6.60
N ARG A 6 9.55 11.56 6.41
CA ARG A 6 10.66 11.85 5.48
C ARG A 6 10.26 11.84 4.01
N ALA A 7 9.27 11.03 3.66
CA ALA A 7 8.88 10.80 2.27
C ALA A 7 7.63 11.60 1.86
N ALA A 8 6.96 12.25 2.80
CA ALA A 8 5.63 12.83 2.56
C ALA A 8 5.60 13.82 1.39
N SER A 9 6.59 14.72 1.30
CA SER A 9 6.63 15.77 0.26
C SER A 9 6.87 15.25 -1.17
N ILE A 10 7.48 14.07 -1.30
CA ILE A 10 7.82 13.46 -2.59
C ILE A 10 7.03 12.17 -2.86
N TYR A 11 6.18 11.75 -1.90
CA TYR A 11 5.49 10.46 -1.97
C TYR A 11 4.67 10.33 -3.26
N ASP A 12 3.90 11.34 -3.60
CA ASP A 12 3.05 11.29 -4.78
C ASP A 12 3.84 11.23 -6.09
N SER A 13 4.95 11.98 -6.20
CA SER A 13 5.78 11.97 -7.40
C SER A 13 6.49 10.63 -7.62
N THR A 14 6.84 9.93 -6.52
CA THR A 14 7.49 8.61 -6.57
C THR A 14 6.51 7.44 -6.74
N ARG A 15 5.22 7.68 -6.51
CA ARG A 15 4.15 6.66 -6.55
C ARG A 15 3.04 7.00 -7.54
N SER A 16 3.28 7.96 -8.46
CA SER A 16 2.28 8.35 -9.44
C SER A 16 1.90 7.19 -10.36
N LEU A 17 0.61 7.04 -10.59
CA LEU A 17 0.06 6.23 -11.66
C LEU A 17 -0.28 7.15 -12.83
N PRO A 18 -0.23 6.67 -14.08
CA PRO A 18 -0.83 7.42 -15.19
C PRO A 18 -2.28 7.79 -14.87
N ASP A 19 -2.74 8.98 -15.30
CA ASP A 19 -4.09 9.46 -14.98
C ASP A 19 -5.19 8.49 -15.41
N SER A 20 -5.03 7.87 -16.58
CA SER A 20 -5.97 6.85 -17.07
C SER A 20 -6.05 5.63 -16.14
N VAL A 21 -4.92 5.20 -15.58
CA VAL A 21 -4.84 4.08 -14.64
C VAL A 21 -5.48 4.48 -13.30
N MET A 22 -5.13 5.67 -12.79
CA MET A 22 -5.70 6.19 -11.54
C MET A 22 -7.23 6.32 -11.66
N ASN A 23 -7.73 6.87 -12.76
CA ASN A 23 -9.17 7.01 -12.97
C ASN A 23 -9.87 5.64 -13.02
N ALA A 24 -9.33 4.68 -13.79
CA ALA A 24 -9.90 3.33 -13.85
C ALA A 24 -9.97 2.65 -12.47
N VAL A 25 -8.91 2.78 -11.68
CA VAL A 25 -8.84 2.22 -10.31
C VAL A 25 -9.87 2.89 -9.40
N VAL A 26 -9.92 4.22 -9.40
CA VAL A 26 -10.86 4.97 -8.53
C VAL A 26 -12.31 4.71 -8.94
N ASP A 27 -12.59 4.57 -10.25
CA ASP A 27 -13.94 4.22 -10.75
C ASP A 27 -14.34 2.81 -10.29
N ALA A 28 -13.42 1.85 -10.36
CA ALA A 28 -13.67 0.49 -9.88
C ALA A 28 -13.94 0.44 -8.36
N ILE A 29 -13.13 1.16 -7.57
CA ILE A 29 -13.33 1.29 -6.12
C ILE A 29 -14.68 1.95 -5.83
N SER A 30 -15.00 3.08 -6.50
CA SER A 30 -16.26 3.81 -6.30
C SER A 30 -17.47 2.95 -6.63
N ALA A 31 -17.39 2.13 -7.67
CA ALA A 31 -18.48 1.22 -8.04
C ALA A 31 -18.75 0.17 -6.95
N GLU A 32 -17.71 -0.39 -6.34
CA GLU A 32 -17.85 -1.36 -5.25
C GLU A 32 -18.31 -0.72 -3.93
N LEU A 33 -17.99 0.56 -3.72
CA LEU A 33 -18.39 1.32 -2.53
C LEU A 33 -19.79 1.91 -2.62
N ARG A 34 -20.50 1.73 -3.75
CA ARG A 34 -21.90 2.20 -3.86
C ARG A 34 -22.75 1.69 -2.70
N GLY A 35 -23.52 2.61 -2.10
CA GLY A 35 -24.35 2.35 -0.93
C GLY A 35 -23.63 2.46 0.42
N SER A 36 -22.31 2.62 0.45
CA SER A 36 -21.56 2.97 1.67
C SER A 36 -21.75 4.45 1.98
N ARG A 37 -22.24 4.77 3.17
CA ARG A 37 -22.43 6.16 3.64
C ARG A 37 -21.14 6.75 4.17
N LEU A 38 -20.31 5.92 4.80
CA LEU A 38 -19.05 6.34 5.40
C LEU A 38 -17.97 5.29 5.14
N VAL A 39 -16.85 5.72 4.60
CA VAL A 39 -15.71 4.87 4.21
C VAL A 39 -14.48 5.27 5.02
N LEU A 40 -13.79 4.30 5.60
CA LEU A 40 -12.45 4.49 6.18
C LEU A 40 -11.39 4.24 5.11
N ASP A 41 -10.45 5.16 4.95
CA ASP A 41 -9.18 4.90 4.26
C ASP A 41 -8.10 4.68 5.34
N ALA A 42 -7.79 3.40 5.59
CA ALA A 42 -6.85 2.98 6.63
C ALA A 42 -5.42 3.06 6.11
N GLY A 43 -4.63 4.01 6.61
CA GLY A 43 -3.34 4.39 6.06
C GLY A 43 -3.49 5.34 4.87
N VAL A 44 -4.29 6.40 5.06
CA VAL A 44 -4.65 7.34 4.00
C VAL A 44 -3.44 8.04 3.35
N GLY A 45 -2.32 8.11 4.04
CA GLY A 45 -1.10 8.77 3.55
C GLY A 45 -1.38 10.21 3.12
N THR A 46 -0.98 10.55 1.90
CA THR A 46 -1.19 11.86 1.28
C THR A 46 -2.61 12.04 0.69
N GLY A 47 -3.51 11.09 0.91
CA GLY A 47 -4.87 11.14 0.37
C GLY A 47 -4.98 10.80 -1.11
N ARG A 48 -4.04 10.02 -1.64
CA ARG A 48 -3.93 9.67 -3.06
C ARG A 48 -5.21 9.05 -3.62
N PHE A 49 -5.89 8.20 -2.86
CA PHE A 49 -7.17 7.60 -3.24
C PHE A 49 -8.36 8.34 -2.62
N ALA A 50 -8.23 8.75 -1.36
CA ALA A 50 -9.31 9.43 -0.63
C ALA A 50 -9.80 10.69 -1.35
N GLY A 51 -8.90 11.53 -1.87
CA GLY A 51 -9.27 12.75 -2.60
C GLY A 51 -10.10 12.47 -3.86
N PRO A 52 -9.62 11.64 -4.81
CA PRO A 52 -10.40 11.24 -5.98
C PRO A 52 -11.74 10.56 -5.64
N LEU A 53 -11.82 9.77 -4.56
CA LEU A 53 -13.08 9.14 -4.11
C LEU A 53 -14.06 10.18 -3.55
N ARG A 54 -13.56 11.16 -2.78
CA ARG A 54 -14.37 12.29 -2.31
C ARG A 54 -14.95 13.11 -3.47
N ASN A 55 -14.16 13.34 -4.52
CA ASN A 55 -14.62 14.01 -5.74
C ASN A 55 -15.72 13.23 -6.48
N ARG A 56 -15.88 11.93 -6.20
CA ARG A 56 -16.99 11.08 -6.69
C ARG A 56 -18.17 11.01 -5.72
N GLY A 57 -18.19 11.88 -4.69
CA GLY A 57 -19.30 12.01 -3.74
C GLY A 57 -19.26 11.04 -2.56
N LEU A 58 -18.14 10.32 -2.35
CA LEU A 58 -18.02 9.42 -1.19
C LEU A 58 -17.59 10.21 0.05
N ALA A 59 -18.22 9.95 1.20
CA ALA A 59 -17.75 10.45 2.47
C ALA A 59 -16.60 9.55 2.96
N VAL A 60 -15.39 10.11 3.03
CA VAL A 60 -14.17 9.38 3.39
C VAL A 60 -13.55 9.99 4.65
N VAL A 61 -13.25 9.14 5.61
CA VAL A 61 -12.39 9.44 6.77
C VAL A 61 -11.05 8.77 6.55
N GLY A 62 -9.97 9.54 6.60
CA GLY A 62 -8.60 9.04 6.47
C GLY A 62 -7.91 8.91 7.82
N LEU A 63 -7.33 7.74 8.09
CA LEU A 63 -6.51 7.49 9.28
C LEU A 63 -5.05 7.30 8.86
N ASP A 64 -4.13 8.01 9.51
CA ASP A 64 -2.68 7.79 9.37
C ASP A 64 -1.96 8.19 10.65
N VAL A 65 -0.81 7.59 10.92
CA VAL A 65 0.04 7.94 12.06
C VAL A 65 0.95 9.14 11.76
N SER A 66 1.34 9.31 10.50
CA SER A 66 2.27 10.33 10.04
C SER A 66 1.61 11.72 9.98
N ARG A 67 2.13 12.65 10.77
CA ARG A 67 1.66 14.05 10.74
C ARG A 67 1.95 14.71 9.38
N ALA A 68 3.10 14.40 8.78
CA ALA A 68 3.49 14.98 7.50
C ALA A 68 2.59 14.48 6.36
N MET A 69 2.27 13.18 6.33
CA MET A 69 1.32 12.61 5.37
C MET A 69 -0.06 13.25 5.49
N LEU A 70 -0.58 13.38 6.72
CA LEU A 70 -1.87 14.03 6.95
C LEU A 70 -1.86 15.51 6.58
N SER A 71 -0.72 16.21 6.71
CA SER A 71 -0.59 17.60 6.25
C SER A 71 -0.73 17.70 4.73
N GLU A 72 -0.11 16.77 3.98
CA GLU A 72 -0.26 16.68 2.52
C GLU A 72 -1.72 16.38 2.12
N ALA A 73 -2.35 15.39 2.78
CA ALA A 73 -3.74 15.05 2.53
C ALA A 73 -4.69 16.23 2.81
N ARG A 74 -4.43 17.00 3.87
CA ARG A 74 -5.21 18.19 4.22
C ARG A 74 -5.12 19.27 3.17
N ARG A 75 -3.92 19.54 2.63
CA ARG A 75 -3.73 20.53 1.56
C ARG A 75 -4.54 20.19 0.30
N LYS A 76 -4.78 18.91 0.05
CA LYS A 76 -5.59 18.42 -1.07
C LYS A 76 -7.08 18.31 -0.73
N SER A 77 -7.51 18.63 0.49
CA SER A 77 -8.88 18.39 0.97
C SER A 77 -9.35 16.96 0.73
N ALA A 78 -8.43 16.00 0.92
CA ALA A 78 -8.61 14.63 0.47
C ALA A 78 -9.69 13.87 1.25
N ALA A 79 -9.85 14.14 2.57
CA ALA A 79 -10.76 13.43 3.46
C ALA A 79 -10.94 14.22 4.77
N ASP A 80 -11.85 13.75 5.64
CA ASP A 80 -11.81 14.09 7.06
C ASP A 80 -10.70 13.26 7.69
N LEU A 81 -9.75 13.90 8.39
CA LEU A 81 -8.48 13.28 8.75
C LEU A 81 -8.38 13.05 10.26
N VAL A 82 -8.02 11.84 10.63
CA VAL A 82 -7.74 11.43 12.01
C VAL A 82 -6.30 10.94 12.10
N ARG A 83 -5.56 11.40 13.12
CA ARG A 83 -4.25 10.87 13.42
C ARG A 83 -4.38 9.71 14.40
N GLY A 84 -3.87 8.54 14.05
CA GLY A 84 -3.95 7.35 14.90
C GLY A 84 -3.19 6.16 14.34
N GLU A 85 -3.05 5.14 15.18
CA GLU A 85 -2.38 3.88 14.86
C GLU A 85 -3.37 2.89 14.22
N LEU A 86 -2.89 2.18 13.18
CA LEU A 86 -3.70 1.17 12.50
C LEU A 86 -3.98 -0.07 13.36
N LEU A 87 -3.07 -0.39 14.30
CA LEU A 87 -3.22 -1.54 15.17
C LEU A 87 -4.11 -1.28 16.40
N THR A 88 -4.51 -0.02 16.61
CA THR A 88 -5.40 0.41 17.71
C THR A 88 -6.20 1.63 17.26
N MET A 89 -7.11 1.41 16.31
CA MET A 89 -7.86 2.51 15.69
C MET A 89 -8.79 3.21 16.69
N PRO A 90 -8.80 4.56 16.74
CA PRO A 90 -9.60 5.34 17.69
C PRO A 90 -11.08 5.46 17.27
N PHE A 91 -11.66 4.36 16.83
CA PHE A 91 -13.04 4.29 16.37
C PHE A 91 -13.82 3.20 17.11
N VAL A 92 -15.11 3.41 17.28
CA VAL A 92 -16.01 2.39 17.82
C VAL A 92 -16.21 1.24 16.85
N ASN A 93 -16.68 0.09 17.35
CA ASN A 93 -16.99 -1.06 16.52
C ASN A 93 -18.03 -0.69 15.46
N GLY A 94 -17.79 -1.09 14.21
CA GLY A 94 -18.69 -0.83 13.11
C GLY A 94 -18.92 0.66 12.83
N ALA A 95 -17.93 1.51 13.04
CA ALA A 95 -18.04 2.94 12.74
C ALA A 95 -18.25 3.21 11.24
N PHE A 96 -17.66 2.36 10.39
CA PHE A 96 -17.65 2.55 8.94
C PHE A 96 -18.44 1.47 8.21
N ASP A 97 -19.13 1.84 7.15
CA ASP A 97 -19.85 0.86 6.31
C ASP A 97 -18.86 0.04 5.47
N SER A 98 -17.76 0.67 5.03
CA SER A 98 -16.68 0.03 4.25
C SER A 98 -15.32 0.60 4.60
N CYS A 99 -14.26 -0.17 4.34
CA CYS A 99 -12.87 0.26 4.52
C CYS A 99 -12.05 0.05 3.24
N LEU A 100 -11.09 0.94 3.03
CA LEU A 100 -9.96 0.76 2.12
C LEU A 100 -8.72 0.40 2.94
N MET A 101 -7.90 -0.51 2.41
CA MET A 101 -6.63 -0.92 2.96
C MET A 101 -5.65 -1.10 1.78
N ILE A 102 -4.99 -0.01 1.38
CA ILE A 102 -4.17 0.01 0.17
C ILE A 102 -2.71 0.31 0.54
N HIS A 103 -1.79 -0.61 0.21
CA HIS A 103 -0.34 -0.49 0.44
C HIS A 103 0.06 -0.31 1.92
N VAL A 104 -0.64 -0.91 2.86
CA VAL A 104 -0.38 -0.78 4.30
C VAL A 104 0.03 -2.08 5.00
N LEU A 105 -0.32 -3.25 4.43
CA LEU A 105 -0.12 -4.54 5.09
C LEU A 105 1.35 -4.82 5.42
N HIS A 106 2.25 -4.49 4.50
CA HIS A 106 3.70 -4.68 4.66
C HIS A 106 4.38 -3.64 5.56
N LEU A 107 3.63 -2.66 6.07
CA LEU A 107 4.16 -1.56 6.90
C LEU A 107 3.90 -1.76 8.39
N VAL A 108 3.07 -2.73 8.74
CA VAL A 108 2.71 -3.01 10.14
C VAL A 108 3.46 -4.22 10.66
N GLU A 109 3.80 -4.21 11.94
CA GLU A 109 4.48 -5.33 12.62
C GLU A 109 3.56 -6.53 12.88
N SER A 110 2.24 -6.32 12.91
CA SER A 110 1.25 -7.37 13.12
C SER A 110 0.11 -7.26 12.11
N PRO A 111 0.24 -7.89 10.93
CA PRO A 111 -0.83 -7.93 9.93
C PRO A 111 -2.13 -8.53 10.46
N THR A 112 -2.06 -9.61 11.26
CA THR A 112 -3.25 -10.23 11.87
C THR A 112 -4.01 -9.24 12.74
N ARG A 113 -3.31 -8.46 13.56
CA ARG A 113 -3.94 -7.43 14.39
C ARG A 113 -4.55 -6.31 13.55
N LEU A 114 -3.89 -5.90 12.47
CA LEU A 114 -4.45 -4.93 11.53
C LEU A 114 -5.76 -5.45 10.93
N LEU A 115 -5.81 -6.69 10.43
CA LEU A 115 -7.02 -7.27 9.86
C LEU A 115 -8.15 -7.37 10.89
N SER A 116 -7.83 -7.73 12.13
CA SER A 116 -8.78 -7.75 13.24
C SER A 116 -9.36 -6.36 13.53
N GLU A 117 -8.51 -5.33 13.59
CA GLU A 117 -8.94 -3.93 13.80
C GLU A 117 -9.80 -3.41 12.63
N ILE A 118 -9.41 -3.71 11.39
CA ILE A 118 -10.23 -3.38 10.22
C ILE A 118 -11.60 -4.07 10.30
N GLY A 119 -11.62 -5.36 10.62
CA GLY A 119 -12.86 -6.13 10.79
C GLY A 119 -13.72 -5.65 11.98
N ARG A 120 -13.09 -5.04 13.00
CA ARG A 120 -13.79 -4.45 14.15
C ARG A 120 -14.49 -3.14 13.78
N VAL A 121 -13.80 -2.26 13.07
CA VAL A 121 -14.32 -0.90 12.75
C VAL A 121 -15.21 -0.87 11.51
N CYS A 122 -15.10 -1.87 10.62
CA CYS A 122 -15.84 -1.97 9.38
C CYS A 122 -17.05 -2.93 9.52
N LYS A 123 -18.20 -2.53 8.98
CA LYS A 123 -19.43 -3.36 9.01
C LYS A 123 -19.47 -4.39 7.90
N SER A 124 -19.01 -4.05 6.70
CA SER A 124 -19.35 -4.82 5.50
C SER A 124 -18.13 -5.12 4.63
N LYS A 125 -17.70 -4.19 3.82
CA LYS A 125 -16.75 -4.41 2.73
C LYS A 125 -15.36 -3.86 3.08
N VAL A 126 -14.34 -4.64 2.81
CA VAL A 126 -12.96 -4.17 2.84
C VAL A 126 -12.39 -4.33 1.44
N LEU A 127 -11.88 -3.24 0.88
CA LEU A 127 -11.31 -3.20 -0.45
C LEU A 127 -9.80 -2.95 -0.38
N SER A 128 -9.08 -3.59 -1.28
CA SER A 128 -7.66 -3.32 -1.48
C SER A 128 -7.27 -3.49 -2.95
N LEU A 129 -6.03 -3.09 -3.27
CA LEU A 129 -5.45 -3.29 -4.59
C LEU A 129 -4.36 -4.35 -4.51
N ALA A 130 -4.46 -5.34 -5.39
CA ALA A 130 -3.43 -6.34 -5.61
C ALA A 130 -2.74 -6.05 -6.94
N GLU A 131 -1.45 -5.75 -6.88
CA GLU A 131 -0.65 -5.46 -8.07
C GLU A 131 0.29 -6.62 -8.38
N SER A 132 0.41 -6.96 -9.66
CA SER A 132 1.35 -7.96 -10.13
C SER A 132 2.02 -7.48 -11.42
N SER A 133 3.27 -7.86 -11.61
CA SER A 133 4.00 -7.65 -12.85
C SER A 133 4.74 -8.93 -13.25
N ASP A 134 5.09 -9.03 -14.52
CA ASP A 134 5.93 -10.08 -15.07
C ASP A 134 7.43 -9.78 -14.95
N TYR A 135 7.79 -8.77 -14.16
CA TYR A 135 9.14 -8.28 -13.97
C TYR A 135 9.56 -8.35 -12.49
N ILE A 136 10.78 -8.86 -12.26
CA ILE A 136 11.41 -8.82 -10.94
C ILE A 136 12.05 -7.44 -10.73
N SER A 137 11.42 -6.62 -9.93
CA SER A 137 11.80 -5.24 -9.68
C SER A 137 13.14 -5.10 -8.92
N VAL A 138 13.73 -3.91 -8.97
CA VAL A 138 14.87 -3.55 -8.10
C VAL A 138 14.52 -3.77 -6.64
N ARG A 139 13.26 -3.50 -6.23
CA ARG A 139 12.77 -3.75 -4.86
C ARG A 139 12.84 -5.22 -4.48
N GLU A 140 12.36 -6.12 -5.33
CA GLU A 140 12.39 -7.57 -5.07
C GLU A 140 13.82 -8.10 -5.01
N ASN A 141 14.70 -7.63 -5.90
CA ASN A 141 16.12 -7.93 -5.85
C ASN A 141 16.77 -7.40 -4.56
N TYR A 142 16.44 -6.18 -4.11
CA TYR A 142 16.91 -5.63 -2.85
C TYR A 142 16.50 -6.50 -1.67
N ILE A 143 15.20 -6.89 -1.59
CA ILE A 143 14.68 -7.75 -0.51
C ILE A 143 15.35 -9.12 -0.53
N ARG A 144 15.57 -9.72 -1.71
CA ARG A 144 16.29 -11.00 -1.85
C ARG A 144 17.71 -10.91 -1.30
N LEU A 145 18.47 -9.87 -1.66
CA LEU A 145 19.82 -9.65 -1.17
C LEU A 145 19.85 -9.33 0.35
N LEU A 146 18.86 -8.60 0.82
CA LEU A 146 18.68 -8.31 2.25
C LEU A 146 18.45 -9.61 3.05
N THR A 147 17.61 -10.50 2.54
CA THR A 147 17.35 -11.82 3.14
C THR A 147 18.61 -12.69 3.15
N GLN A 148 19.39 -12.70 2.07
CA GLN A 148 20.69 -13.39 2.00
C GLN A 148 21.71 -12.83 3.01
N ALA A 149 21.58 -11.56 3.36
CA ALA A 149 22.39 -10.92 4.40
C ALA A 149 21.90 -11.19 5.84
N GLY A 150 20.86 -12.02 6.02
CA GLY A 150 20.32 -12.39 7.33
C GLY A 150 19.27 -11.44 7.90
N TYR A 151 18.75 -10.53 7.09
CA TYR A 151 17.68 -9.61 7.50
C TYR A 151 16.35 -10.01 6.89
N SER A 152 15.27 -9.82 7.63
CA SER A 152 13.91 -10.05 7.12
C SER A 152 13.18 -8.74 6.90
N TRP A 153 12.35 -8.69 5.88
CA TRP A 153 11.37 -7.64 5.65
C TRP A 153 9.97 -8.24 5.67
N GLY A 154 9.02 -7.55 6.29
CA GLY A 154 7.62 -8.00 6.30
C GLY A 154 7.12 -8.28 4.87
N ASP A 155 6.84 -9.55 4.59
CA ASP A 155 6.61 -10.06 3.23
C ASP A 155 5.12 -10.11 2.87
N LEU A 156 4.23 -9.73 3.78
CA LEU A 156 2.80 -9.77 3.51
C LEU A 156 2.36 -8.52 2.75
N SER A 157 2.12 -8.70 1.46
CA SER A 157 1.50 -7.70 0.60
C SER A 157 0.01 -7.99 0.42
N GLU A 158 -0.72 -7.01 -0.07
CA GLU A 158 -2.13 -7.16 -0.44
C GLU A 158 -2.31 -8.23 -1.53
N GLN A 159 -1.37 -8.36 -2.47
CA GLN A 159 -1.35 -9.44 -3.45
C GLN A 159 -1.22 -10.82 -2.77
N LYS A 160 -0.31 -10.96 -1.80
CA LYS A 160 -0.12 -12.21 -1.06
C LYS A 160 -1.33 -12.52 -0.16
N LEU A 161 -1.97 -11.50 0.42
CA LEU A 161 -3.20 -11.68 1.18
C LEU A 161 -4.30 -12.36 0.33
N THR A 162 -4.42 -12.05 -0.96
CA THR A 162 -5.44 -12.68 -1.82
C THR A 162 -5.25 -14.19 -1.98
N THR A 163 -4.05 -14.71 -1.74
CA THR A 163 -3.76 -16.16 -1.80
C THR A 163 -3.98 -16.85 -0.45
N ILE A 164 -3.84 -16.13 0.66
CA ILE A 164 -4.02 -16.67 2.01
C ILE A 164 -5.49 -16.61 2.42
N VAL A 165 -6.13 -15.47 2.18
CA VAL A 165 -7.55 -15.24 2.46
C VAL A 165 -8.25 -14.97 1.13
N ALA A 166 -8.95 -15.98 0.60
CA ALA A 166 -9.62 -15.86 -0.68
C ALA A 166 -10.62 -14.69 -0.66
N PRO A 167 -10.49 -13.69 -1.53
CA PRO A 167 -11.41 -12.56 -1.57
C PRO A 167 -12.77 -12.98 -2.14
N THR A 168 -13.83 -12.28 -1.74
CA THR A 168 -15.19 -12.45 -2.31
C THR A 168 -15.29 -11.89 -3.73
N LEU A 169 -14.37 -11.00 -4.10
CA LEU A 169 -14.17 -10.49 -5.46
C LEU A 169 -12.67 -10.27 -5.68
N LEU A 170 -12.16 -10.77 -6.80
CA LEU A 170 -10.85 -10.40 -7.34
C LEU A 170 -11.05 -10.07 -8.82
N LYS A 171 -11.05 -8.79 -9.14
CA LYS A 171 -11.35 -8.30 -10.49
C LYS A 171 -10.16 -7.56 -11.06
N GLU A 172 -9.73 -7.93 -12.25
CA GLU A 172 -8.78 -7.11 -13.00
C GLU A 172 -9.44 -5.79 -13.38
N VAL A 173 -8.77 -4.69 -13.01
CA VAL A 173 -9.20 -3.33 -13.31
C VAL A 173 -8.55 -2.85 -14.58
N ILE A 174 -7.22 -2.97 -14.63
CA ILE A 174 -6.42 -2.52 -15.76
C ILE A 174 -5.07 -3.23 -15.81
N SER A 175 -4.59 -3.47 -17.02
CA SER A 175 -3.20 -3.90 -17.27
C SER A 175 -2.56 -2.88 -18.23
N TYR A 176 -1.43 -2.31 -17.84
CA TYR A 176 -0.79 -1.23 -18.59
C TYR A 176 0.73 -1.46 -18.72
N PRO A 177 1.34 -0.96 -19.80
CA PRO A 177 2.77 -1.06 -20.01
C PRO A 177 3.51 -0.10 -19.07
N VAL A 178 4.65 -0.54 -18.58
CA VAL A 178 5.56 0.24 -17.75
C VAL A 178 6.96 0.15 -18.32
N VAL A 179 7.64 1.28 -18.41
CA VAL A 179 9.06 1.35 -18.73
C VAL A 179 9.79 1.90 -17.52
N ARG A 180 10.81 1.19 -17.04
CA ARG A 180 11.62 1.58 -15.89
C ARG A 180 13.10 1.53 -16.24
N LYS A 181 13.83 2.55 -15.85
CA LYS A 181 15.29 2.52 -15.84
C LYS A 181 15.74 1.97 -14.48
N ALA A 182 16.58 0.94 -14.49
CA ALA A 182 17.09 0.39 -13.25
C ALA A 182 17.85 1.43 -12.41
N ASP A 183 18.57 2.32 -13.07
CA ASP A 183 19.35 3.36 -12.38
C ASP A 183 18.47 4.31 -11.56
N ASP A 184 17.27 4.69 -12.07
CA ASP A 184 16.32 5.54 -11.33
C ASP A 184 15.81 4.83 -10.06
N ASP A 185 15.48 3.54 -10.19
CA ASP A 185 15.03 2.74 -9.06
C ASP A 185 16.19 2.47 -8.07
N ILE A 186 17.41 2.18 -8.55
CA ILE A 186 18.60 2.00 -7.69
C ILE A 186 18.91 3.29 -6.93
N GLU A 187 18.82 4.45 -7.56
CA GLU A 187 19.04 5.74 -6.91
C GLU A 187 17.97 6.03 -5.85
N TYR A 188 16.71 5.70 -6.11
CA TYR A 188 15.62 5.76 -5.13
C TYR A 188 15.93 4.91 -3.89
N PHE A 189 16.48 3.70 -4.07
CA PHE A 189 16.90 2.83 -2.96
C PHE A 189 18.15 3.37 -2.28
N ARG A 190 19.16 3.84 -3.03
CA ARG A 190 20.41 4.44 -2.50
C ARG A 190 20.10 5.57 -1.53
N ASN A 191 19.15 6.42 -1.89
CA ASN A 191 18.71 7.56 -1.07
C ASN A 191 17.75 7.17 0.06
N ARG A 192 17.58 5.86 0.30
CA ARG A 192 16.70 5.31 1.37
C ARG A 192 15.27 5.84 1.31
N MET A 193 14.73 5.99 0.11
CA MET A 193 13.36 6.47 -0.10
C MET A 193 12.30 5.38 0.08
N SER A 194 12.70 4.11 0.12
CA SER A 194 11.84 2.96 0.39
C SER A 194 11.92 2.54 1.86
N ALA A 195 10.78 2.28 2.49
CA ALA A 195 10.72 1.86 3.90
C ALA A 195 11.59 0.62 4.20
N VAL A 196 11.73 -0.29 3.24
CA VAL A 196 12.58 -1.49 3.39
C VAL A 196 14.05 -1.17 3.65
N THR A 197 14.50 0.05 3.37
CA THR A 197 15.90 0.47 3.53
C THR A 197 16.17 1.18 4.86
N TRP A 198 15.15 1.58 5.61
CA TRP A 198 15.31 2.53 6.72
C TRP A 198 16.06 1.97 7.91
N ASP A 199 15.78 0.71 8.27
CA ASP A 199 16.38 0.04 9.43
C ASP A 199 17.55 -0.89 9.04
N VAL A 200 18.02 -0.81 7.78
CA VAL A 200 19.14 -1.61 7.29
C VAL A 200 20.46 -0.92 7.67
N PRO A 201 21.42 -1.62 8.30
CA PRO A 201 22.74 -1.07 8.60
C PRO A 201 23.42 -0.52 7.34
N ALA A 202 24.16 0.58 7.49
CA ALA A 202 24.76 1.31 6.37
C ALA A 202 25.64 0.40 5.50
N GLU A 203 26.51 -0.41 6.10
CA GLU A 203 27.42 -1.31 5.39
C GLU A 203 26.68 -2.36 4.54
N VAL A 204 25.58 -2.92 5.10
CA VAL A 204 24.75 -3.90 4.40
C VAL A 204 24.01 -3.24 3.24
N HIS A 205 23.43 -2.07 3.49
CA HIS A 205 22.75 -1.28 2.47
C HIS A 205 23.68 -0.93 1.30
N GLU A 206 24.84 -0.37 1.58
CA GLU A 206 25.81 0.01 0.56
C GLU A 206 26.32 -1.18 -0.27
N ARG A 207 26.52 -2.35 0.39
CA ARG A 207 26.88 -3.58 -0.31
C ARG A 207 25.78 -4.00 -1.29
N ILE A 208 24.51 -4.00 -0.84
CA ILE A 208 23.37 -4.32 -1.70
C ILE A 208 23.25 -3.34 -2.87
N ILE A 209 23.40 -2.04 -2.62
CA ILE A 209 23.35 -1.02 -3.67
C ILE A 209 24.46 -1.23 -4.72
N ARG A 210 25.70 -1.54 -4.29
CA ARG A 210 26.79 -1.87 -5.24
C ARG A 210 26.46 -3.09 -6.11
N GLU A 211 25.91 -4.14 -5.50
CA GLU A 211 25.53 -5.35 -6.23
C GLU A 211 24.40 -5.10 -7.23
N LEU A 212 23.38 -4.34 -6.84
CA LEU A 212 22.31 -3.92 -7.75
C LEU A 212 22.84 -3.06 -8.90
N SER A 213 23.72 -2.11 -8.61
CA SER A 213 24.33 -1.26 -9.64
C SER A 213 25.17 -2.08 -10.63
N SER A 214 25.92 -3.06 -10.13
CA SER A 214 26.73 -3.93 -10.98
C SER A 214 25.90 -4.87 -11.84
N SER A 215 24.79 -5.41 -11.32
CA SER A 215 23.97 -6.43 -12.00
C SER A 215 22.86 -5.85 -12.88
N LEU A 216 22.30 -4.71 -12.53
CA LEU A 216 21.13 -4.10 -13.18
C LEU A 216 21.40 -2.71 -13.78
N GLY A 217 22.49 -2.04 -13.39
CA GLY A 217 22.80 -0.68 -13.86
C GLY A 217 22.82 -0.57 -15.38
N GLY A 218 22.34 0.56 -15.90
CA GLY A 218 22.19 0.83 -17.33
C GLY A 218 21.06 0.10 -18.04
N ARG A 219 20.34 -0.81 -17.34
CA ARG A 219 19.24 -1.58 -17.97
C ARG A 219 17.96 -0.76 -17.99
N VAL A 220 17.21 -0.93 -19.07
CA VAL A 220 15.84 -0.46 -19.22
C VAL A 220 14.92 -1.67 -19.34
N PHE A 221 13.91 -1.70 -18.50
CA PHE A 221 12.93 -2.78 -18.46
C PHE A 221 11.60 -2.31 -19.02
N SER A 222 11.00 -3.12 -19.87
CA SER A 222 9.64 -2.92 -20.36
C SER A 222 8.82 -4.14 -19.96
N PHE A 223 7.75 -3.92 -19.21
CA PHE A 223 6.89 -4.96 -18.66
C PHE A 223 5.45 -4.46 -18.53
N ARG A 224 4.56 -5.34 -18.15
CA ARG A 224 3.16 -4.97 -17.87
C ARG A 224 2.90 -5.09 -16.37
N THR A 225 2.18 -4.09 -15.85
CA THR A 225 1.62 -4.14 -14.49
C THR A 225 0.12 -4.33 -14.58
N THR A 226 -0.39 -5.29 -13.83
CA THR A 226 -1.81 -5.57 -13.72
C THR A 226 -2.29 -5.17 -12.33
N VAL A 227 -3.30 -4.31 -12.28
CA VAL A 227 -3.97 -3.89 -11.04
C VAL A 227 -5.29 -4.63 -10.92
N ARG A 228 -5.48 -5.31 -9.80
CA ARG A 228 -6.72 -5.99 -9.45
C ARG A 228 -7.33 -5.37 -8.21
N LEU A 229 -8.65 -5.21 -8.23
CA LEU A 229 -9.42 -4.85 -7.05
C LEU A 229 -9.81 -6.13 -6.31
N ALA A 230 -9.39 -6.23 -5.06
CA ALA A 230 -9.76 -7.31 -4.15
C ALA A 230 -10.78 -6.80 -3.14
N LYS A 231 -11.78 -7.64 -2.82
CA LYS A 231 -12.83 -7.36 -1.84
C LYS A 231 -13.01 -8.54 -0.91
N TRP A 232 -13.07 -8.25 0.38
CA TRP A 232 -13.42 -9.19 1.45
C TRP A 232 -14.61 -8.67 2.24
N SER A 233 -15.29 -9.53 2.98
CA SER A 233 -16.16 -9.09 4.07
C SER A 233 -15.31 -8.72 5.29
N ALA A 234 -15.80 -7.77 6.09
CA ALA A 234 -15.12 -7.36 7.33
C ALA A 234 -14.97 -8.55 8.31
N VAL A 235 -15.99 -9.41 8.39
CA VAL A 235 -15.96 -10.63 9.23
C VAL A 235 -14.88 -11.59 8.77
N GLN A 236 -14.75 -11.81 7.46
CA GLN A 236 -13.74 -12.70 6.88
C GLN A 236 -12.33 -12.28 7.25
N LEU A 237 -12.02 -10.97 7.24
CA LEU A 237 -10.70 -10.46 7.61
C LEU A 237 -10.49 -10.45 9.13
N ARG A 238 -11.52 -10.14 9.92
CA ARG A 238 -11.44 -10.18 11.37
C ARG A 238 -11.05 -11.56 11.90
N ASP A 239 -11.62 -12.59 11.27
CA ASP A 239 -11.49 -13.98 11.70
C ASP A 239 -10.38 -14.73 10.89
N ALA A 240 -9.59 -13.98 10.08
CA ALA A 240 -8.54 -14.55 9.24
C ALA A 240 -7.39 -15.10 10.08
N ASP A 241 -7.08 -16.37 9.85
CA ASP A 241 -5.82 -16.96 10.31
C ASP A 241 -4.75 -16.81 9.22
N LEU A 242 -3.76 -15.99 9.47
CA LEU A 242 -2.64 -15.80 8.55
C LEU A 242 -1.57 -16.89 8.69
N GLY A 243 -1.74 -17.86 9.60
CA GLY A 243 -0.75 -18.90 9.89
C GLY A 243 0.59 -18.31 10.33
N SER A 244 1.66 -19.03 10.07
CA SER A 244 3.04 -18.57 10.29
C SER A 244 3.58 -17.74 9.11
N ALA A 245 2.74 -17.01 8.40
CA ALA A 245 3.16 -16.08 7.34
C ALA A 245 3.88 -14.88 7.98
N ARG A 246 5.12 -15.10 8.41
CA ARG A 246 6.09 -14.11 8.88
C ARG A 246 7.15 -13.89 7.82
#